data_bce1ce3f4df73c9ab8255024297c1350
#
_entry.id   bce1ce3f4df73c9ab8255024297c1350
#
_cell.length_a   1.000
_cell.length_b   1.000
_cell.length_c   1.000
_cell.angle_alpha   90.00
_cell.angle_beta   90.00
_cell.angle_gamma   90.00
#
_symmetry.space_group_name_H-M   'P 1'
#
loop_
_entity.id
_entity.type
_entity.pdbx_description
1 polymer ?
#
loop_
_entity_poly.entity_id
_entity_poly.type
_entity_poly.pdbx_seq_one_letter_code
_entity_poly.pdbx_strand_id
1 'polypeptide(L)'
;MMKNRVYISGPMTDPHTGDVSEVNLQAFREAEKLLRERGYRCIVNPVNVWVCRWPRLYRIVGYRLTLLYDLWLLLRCNQIYKLPGWKESRGANIESCVAYHFKIWPVPQSDIKKLDKKLAKLMEKWNK
;
A
#
# COMPACT_ATOMS: atom_id res chain seq x y z
N MET A 1 -25.44 0.26 -6.15
CA MET A 1 -24.20 1.02 -6.27
C MET A 1 -23.05 0.24 -5.64
N MET A 2 -22.08 -0.11 -6.46
CA MET A 2 -20.90 -0.78 -5.94
C MET A 2 -20.01 0.21 -5.20
N LYS A 3 -19.75 -0.09 -3.93
CA LYS A 3 -18.83 0.73 -3.15
C LYS A 3 -17.40 0.50 -3.67
N ASN A 4 -16.71 1.58 -3.97
CA ASN A 4 -15.32 1.49 -4.38
C ASN A 4 -14.46 1.10 -3.18
N ARG A 5 -13.76 -0.01 -3.34
CA ARG A 5 -12.78 -0.47 -2.35
C ARG A 5 -11.40 -0.23 -2.90
N VAL A 6 -10.62 0.58 -2.19
CA VAL A 6 -9.28 0.96 -2.61
C VAL A 6 -8.26 0.17 -1.79
N TYR A 7 -7.35 -0.51 -2.49
CA TYR A 7 -6.21 -1.17 -1.86
C TYR A 7 -4.99 -0.27 -1.97
N ILE A 8 -4.29 -0.09 -0.85
CA ILE A 8 -3.05 0.70 -0.83
C ILE A 8 -1.88 -0.25 -1.02
N SER A 9 -1.09 -0.02 -2.07
CA SER A 9 0.07 -0.83 -2.42
C SER A 9 1.34 0.02 -2.36
N GLY A 10 2.42 -0.56 -1.88
CA GLY A 10 3.69 0.16 -1.80
C GLY A 10 4.74 -0.62 -1.00
N PRO A 11 5.93 -0.04 -0.83
CA PRO A 11 6.99 -0.70 -0.09
C PRO A 11 6.71 -0.67 1.41
N MET A 12 6.77 -1.83 2.06
CA MET A 12 6.67 -1.95 3.52
C MET A 12 8.03 -2.16 4.16
N THR A 13 8.92 -2.83 3.47
CA THR A 13 10.23 -3.19 4.01
C THR A 13 11.32 -2.30 3.48
N ASP A 14 12.38 -2.15 4.30
CA ASP A 14 13.61 -1.50 3.88
C ASP A 14 14.36 -2.45 2.94
N PRO A 15 14.72 -2.03 1.72
CA PRO A 15 15.43 -2.90 0.78
C PRO A 15 16.82 -3.31 1.25
N HIS A 16 17.41 -2.57 2.17
CA HIS A 16 18.75 -2.87 2.68
C HIS A 16 18.75 -3.87 3.82
N THR A 17 17.74 -3.83 4.68
CA THR A 17 17.67 -4.69 5.85
C THR A 17 16.65 -5.81 5.73
N GLY A 18 15.67 -5.66 4.85
CA GLY A 18 14.56 -6.60 4.72
C GLY A 18 13.53 -6.48 5.84
N ASP A 19 13.77 -5.61 6.81
CA ASP A 19 12.83 -5.38 7.91
C ASP A 19 11.77 -4.36 7.55
N VAL A 20 10.67 -4.38 8.29
CA VAL A 20 9.57 -3.43 8.10
C VAL A 20 10.05 -2.02 8.46
N SER A 21 9.88 -1.07 7.55
CA SER A 21 10.31 0.31 7.73
C SER A 21 9.22 1.16 8.35
N GLU A 22 9.54 1.86 9.44
CA GLU A 22 8.60 2.76 10.10
C GLU A 22 8.16 3.89 9.17
N VAL A 23 9.08 4.43 8.37
CA VAL A 23 8.75 5.49 7.40
C VAL A 23 7.74 4.97 6.38
N ASN A 24 7.95 3.75 5.89
CA ASN A 24 7.04 3.14 4.92
C ASN A 24 5.66 2.88 5.55
N LEU A 25 5.63 2.37 6.79
CA LEU A 25 4.36 2.16 7.48
C LEU A 25 3.60 3.46 7.68
N GLN A 26 4.30 4.53 8.02
CA GLN A 26 3.68 5.82 8.19
C GLN A 26 3.13 6.36 6.86
N ALA A 27 3.82 6.10 5.75
CA ALA A 27 3.33 6.49 4.43
C ALA A 27 2.00 5.80 4.11
N PHE A 28 1.85 4.53 4.46
CA PHE A 28 0.58 3.81 4.30
C PHE A 28 -0.54 4.45 5.11
N ARG A 29 -0.26 4.81 6.36
CA ARG A 29 -1.26 5.44 7.24
C ARG A 29 -1.69 6.81 6.73
N GLU A 30 -0.74 7.60 6.29
CA GLU A 30 -1.04 8.93 5.72
C GLU A 30 -1.79 8.81 4.40
N ALA A 31 -1.46 7.82 3.57
CA ALA A 31 -2.18 7.57 2.34
C ALA A 31 -3.65 7.26 2.62
N GLU A 32 -3.92 6.42 3.62
CA GLU A 32 -5.29 6.12 4.01
C GLU A 32 -6.03 7.38 4.43
N LYS A 33 -5.39 8.20 5.26
CA LYS A 33 -5.98 9.45 5.74
C LYS A 33 -6.32 10.39 4.58
N LEU A 34 -5.38 10.56 3.66
CA LEU A 34 -5.57 11.44 2.50
C LEU A 34 -6.67 10.91 1.58
N LEU A 35 -6.76 9.60 1.39
CA LEU A 35 -7.82 9.01 0.59
C LEU A 35 -9.19 9.24 1.24
N ARG A 36 -9.29 9.11 2.56
CA ARG A 36 -10.53 9.38 3.27
C ARG A 36 -10.95 10.85 3.13
N GLU A 37 -9.99 11.75 3.17
CA GLU A 37 -10.24 13.18 2.99
C GLU A 37 -10.79 13.49 1.59
N ARG A 38 -10.46 12.67 0.60
CA ARG A 38 -10.96 12.82 -0.76
C ARG A 38 -12.28 12.09 -1.01
N GLY A 39 -12.86 11.47 0.01
CA GLY A 39 -14.16 10.84 -0.08
C GLY A 39 -14.17 9.33 -0.27
N TYR A 40 -13.02 8.68 -0.29
CA TYR A 40 -12.95 7.23 -0.35
C TYR A 40 -13.29 6.66 1.02
N ARG A 41 -14.29 5.79 1.09
CA ARG A 41 -14.79 5.26 2.36
C ARG A 41 -14.28 3.87 2.69
N CYS A 42 -14.15 3.02 1.68
CA CYS A 42 -13.72 1.64 1.87
C CYS A 42 -12.26 1.51 1.43
N ILE A 43 -11.35 1.56 2.39
CA ILE A 43 -9.91 1.53 2.14
C ILE A 43 -9.32 0.32 2.82
N VAL A 44 -8.65 -0.54 2.05
CA VAL A 44 -7.94 -1.69 2.58
C VAL A 44 -6.47 -1.31 2.69
N ASN A 45 -5.99 -1.17 3.92
CA ASN A 45 -4.61 -0.81 4.21
C ASN A 45 -3.90 -2.02 4.80
N PRO A 46 -2.95 -2.63 4.06
CA PRO A 46 -2.28 -3.85 4.54
C PRO A 46 -1.47 -3.64 5.83
N VAL A 47 -1.15 -2.40 6.16
CA VAL A 47 -0.46 -2.09 7.43
C VAL A 47 -1.33 -2.43 8.64
N ASN A 48 -2.65 -2.42 8.48
CA ASN A 48 -3.57 -2.77 9.55
C ASN A 48 -3.74 -4.27 9.72
N VAL A 49 -3.06 -5.06 8.89
CA VAL A 49 -3.10 -6.51 8.94
C VAL A 49 -2.23 -7.00 10.10
N TRP A 50 -2.68 -8.07 10.75
CA TRP A 50 -2.02 -8.64 11.92
C TRP A 50 -0.51 -8.88 11.78
N VAL A 51 -0.06 -9.27 10.60
CA VAL A 51 1.35 -9.56 10.33
C VAL A 51 2.23 -8.33 10.55
N CYS A 52 1.74 -7.16 10.16
CA CYS A 52 2.50 -5.92 10.30
C CYS A 52 2.59 -5.45 11.75
N ARG A 53 1.66 -5.90 12.62
CA ARG A 53 1.69 -5.56 14.03
C ARG A 53 2.71 -6.39 14.82
N TRP A 54 3.09 -7.55 14.28
CA TRP A 54 4.01 -8.46 14.97
C TRP A 54 5.19 -8.79 14.07
N PRO A 55 6.28 -8.01 14.15
CA PRO A 55 7.48 -8.25 13.32
C PRO A 55 8.06 -9.65 13.44
N ARG A 56 7.96 -10.25 14.64
CA ARG A 56 8.42 -11.62 14.83
C ARG A 56 7.64 -12.61 13.99
N LEU A 57 6.34 -12.39 13.89
CA LEU A 57 5.46 -13.25 13.11
C LEU A 57 5.76 -13.12 11.63
N TYR A 58 6.08 -11.91 11.16
CA TYR A 58 6.49 -11.68 9.79
C TYR A 58 7.72 -12.51 9.43
N ARG A 59 8.69 -12.58 10.34
CA ARG A 59 9.90 -13.38 10.10
C ARG A 59 9.61 -14.88 10.06
N ILE A 60 8.67 -15.35 10.87
CA ILE A 60 8.29 -16.76 10.93
C ILE A 60 7.47 -17.16 9.71
N VAL A 61 6.45 -16.37 9.39
CA VAL A 61 5.51 -16.62 8.28
C VAL A 61 6.20 -16.44 6.93
N GLY A 62 7.11 -15.48 6.86
CA GLY A 62 7.89 -15.20 5.67
C GLY A 62 7.18 -14.30 4.68
N TYR A 63 7.97 -13.76 3.78
CA TYR A 63 7.53 -12.79 2.79
C TYR A 63 6.46 -13.36 1.85
N ARG A 64 6.62 -14.63 1.45
CA ARG A 64 5.71 -15.25 0.48
C ARG A 64 4.29 -15.36 0.99
N LEU A 65 4.11 -15.79 2.24
CA LEU A 65 2.77 -15.93 2.82
C LEU A 65 2.14 -14.57 3.06
N THR A 66 2.93 -13.59 3.48
CA THR A 66 2.46 -12.22 3.64
C THR A 66 1.97 -11.66 2.31
N LEU A 67 2.74 -11.86 1.25
CA LEU A 67 2.36 -11.41 -0.09
C LEU A 67 1.08 -12.09 -0.56
N LEU A 68 0.92 -13.40 -0.32
CA LEU A 68 -0.30 -14.11 -0.69
C LEU A 68 -1.52 -13.55 0.02
N TYR A 69 -1.38 -13.22 1.30
CA TYR A 69 -2.45 -12.62 2.07
C TYR A 69 -2.81 -11.22 1.51
N ASP A 70 -1.80 -10.42 1.20
CA ASP A 70 -2.00 -9.11 0.62
C ASP A 70 -2.69 -9.20 -0.75
N LEU A 71 -2.30 -10.17 -1.57
CA LEU A 71 -2.95 -10.39 -2.86
C LEU A 71 -4.41 -10.79 -2.69
N TRP A 72 -4.70 -11.60 -1.68
CA TRP A 72 -6.09 -11.96 -1.37
C TRP A 72 -6.91 -10.72 -1.02
N LEU A 73 -6.35 -9.83 -0.20
CA LEU A 73 -7.00 -8.56 0.13
C LEU A 73 -7.20 -7.69 -1.12
N LEU A 74 -6.19 -7.61 -1.96
CA LEU A 74 -6.25 -6.84 -3.21
C LEU A 74 -7.37 -7.32 -4.11
N LEU A 75 -7.53 -8.64 -4.26
CA LEU A 75 -8.55 -9.22 -5.12
C LEU A 75 -9.97 -8.91 -4.65
N ARG A 76 -10.13 -8.47 -3.41
CA ARG A 76 -11.43 -8.04 -2.88
C ARG A 76 -11.71 -6.56 -3.14
N CYS A 77 -10.75 -5.86 -3.74
CA CYS A 77 -10.88 -4.44 -4.04
C CYS A 77 -11.11 -4.24 -5.53
N ASN A 78 -11.63 -3.08 -5.91
CA ASN A 78 -11.84 -2.73 -7.32
C ASN A 78 -10.96 -1.57 -7.77
N GLN A 79 -10.25 -0.94 -6.85
CA GLN A 79 -9.29 0.12 -7.16
C GLN A 79 -8.00 -0.10 -6.37
N ILE A 80 -6.91 0.45 -6.90
CA ILE A 80 -5.60 0.39 -6.26
C ILE A 80 -4.95 1.77 -6.26
N TYR A 81 -4.36 2.14 -5.13
CA TYR A 81 -3.49 3.31 -5.04
C TYR A 81 -2.08 2.85 -4.71
N LYS A 82 -1.14 3.18 -5.59
CA LYS A 82 0.28 2.81 -5.42
C LYS A 82 1.06 3.98 -4.86
N LEU A 83 1.70 3.76 -3.71
CA LEU A 83 2.48 4.79 -3.03
C LEU A 83 3.69 5.22 -3.86
N PRO A 84 4.18 6.47 -3.69
CA PRO A 84 5.45 6.87 -4.30
C PRO A 84 6.56 5.90 -3.93
N GLY A 85 7.38 5.50 -4.91
CA GLY A 85 8.45 4.53 -4.70
C GLY A 85 8.02 3.07 -4.86
N TRP A 86 6.78 2.82 -5.27
CA TRP A 86 6.27 1.45 -5.42
C TRP A 86 7.06 0.64 -6.45
N LYS A 87 7.64 1.30 -7.46
CA LYS A 87 8.39 0.62 -8.52
C LYS A 87 9.63 -0.10 -8.00
N GLU A 88 10.16 0.35 -6.88
CA GLU A 88 11.35 -0.23 -6.25
C GLU A 88 10.98 -1.39 -5.32
N SER A 89 9.70 -1.61 -5.07
CA SER A 89 9.23 -2.68 -4.21
C SER A 89 8.81 -3.89 -5.04
N ARG A 90 9.43 -5.03 -4.76
CA ARG A 90 9.09 -6.28 -5.45
C ARG A 90 7.63 -6.68 -5.23
N GLY A 91 7.17 -6.59 -3.97
CA GLY A 91 5.79 -6.92 -3.64
C GLY A 91 4.79 -6.00 -4.31
N ALA A 92 5.05 -4.69 -4.30
CA ALA A 92 4.18 -3.73 -4.95
C ALA A 92 4.11 -3.94 -6.46
N ASN A 93 5.20 -4.32 -7.10
CA ASN A 93 5.20 -4.64 -8.52
C ASN A 93 4.35 -5.88 -8.82
N ILE A 94 4.43 -6.90 -7.99
CA ILE A 94 3.59 -8.10 -8.13
C ILE A 94 2.12 -7.73 -7.95
N GLU A 95 1.81 -6.93 -6.94
CA GLU A 95 0.44 -6.45 -6.71
C GLU A 95 -0.09 -5.66 -7.90
N SER A 96 0.76 -4.81 -8.48
CA SER A 96 0.39 -4.02 -9.65
C SER A 96 0.06 -4.92 -10.86
N CYS A 97 0.86 -5.96 -11.08
CA CYS A 97 0.62 -6.91 -12.16
C CYS A 97 -0.67 -7.69 -11.94
N VAL A 98 -0.92 -8.13 -10.72
CA VAL A 98 -2.15 -8.85 -10.37
C VAL A 98 -3.36 -7.93 -10.55
N ALA A 99 -3.26 -6.68 -10.10
CA ALA A 99 -4.32 -5.70 -10.23
C ALA A 99 -4.68 -5.49 -11.70
N TYR A 100 -3.67 -5.31 -12.55
CA TYR A 100 -3.88 -5.13 -13.98
C TYR A 100 -4.58 -6.34 -14.60
N HIS A 101 -4.13 -7.53 -14.25
CA HIS A 101 -4.68 -8.77 -14.79
C HIS A 101 -6.16 -8.97 -14.40
N PHE A 102 -6.53 -8.63 -13.17
CA PHE A 102 -7.90 -8.79 -12.66
C PHE A 102 -8.75 -7.53 -12.80
N LYS A 103 -8.30 -6.56 -13.60
CA LYS A 103 -9.03 -5.32 -13.89
C LYS A 103 -9.35 -4.50 -12.63
N ILE A 104 -8.40 -4.47 -11.70
CA ILE A 104 -8.46 -3.58 -10.55
C ILE A 104 -7.76 -2.29 -10.97
N TRP A 105 -8.54 -1.24 -11.19
CA TRP A 105 -8.03 -0.02 -11.82
C TRP A 105 -7.40 0.92 -10.80
N PRO A 106 -6.41 1.72 -11.21
CA PRO A 106 -5.87 2.75 -10.32
C PRO A 106 -6.93 3.81 -10.03
N VAL A 107 -6.78 4.50 -8.90
CA VAL A 107 -7.62 5.66 -8.61
C VAL A 107 -7.43 6.72 -9.69
N PRO A 108 -8.37 7.67 -9.86
CA PRO A 108 -8.25 8.68 -10.90
C PRO A 108 -6.92 9.43 -10.86
N GLN A 109 -6.37 9.73 -12.04
CA GLN A 109 -5.05 10.34 -12.18
C GLN A 109 -4.94 11.68 -11.43
N SER A 110 -6.02 12.46 -11.41
CA SER A 110 -6.05 13.73 -10.68
C SER A 110 -5.82 13.50 -9.18
N ASP A 111 -6.42 12.46 -8.63
CA ASP A 111 -6.23 12.12 -7.21
C ASP A 111 -4.81 11.60 -6.96
N ILE A 112 -4.29 10.76 -7.87
CA ILE A 112 -2.92 10.24 -7.76
C ILE A 112 -1.91 11.38 -7.67
N LYS A 113 -2.02 12.37 -8.55
CA LYS A 113 -1.10 13.50 -8.56
C LYS A 113 -1.09 14.27 -7.25
N LYS A 114 -2.28 14.54 -6.71
CA LYS A 114 -2.41 15.29 -5.46
C LYS A 114 -1.89 14.49 -4.27
N LEU A 115 -2.23 13.21 -4.21
CA LEU A 115 -1.80 12.33 -3.13
C LEU A 115 -0.28 12.13 -3.16
N ASP A 116 0.28 11.85 -4.33
CA ASP A 116 1.70 11.63 -4.48
C ASP A 116 2.49 12.88 -4.08
N LYS A 117 2.02 14.05 -4.45
CA LYS A 117 2.68 15.31 -4.09
C LYS A 117 2.71 15.52 -2.58
N LYS A 118 1.58 15.30 -1.91
CA LYS A 118 1.49 15.44 -0.46
C LYS A 118 2.33 14.41 0.26
N LEU A 119 2.28 13.15 -0.17
CA LEU A 119 3.06 12.08 0.45
C LEU A 119 4.55 12.27 0.25
N ALA A 120 4.97 12.69 -0.95
CA ALA A 120 6.38 12.94 -1.22
C ALA A 120 6.95 14.01 -0.28
N LYS A 121 6.19 15.08 -0.04
CA LYS A 121 6.59 16.13 0.90
C LYS A 121 6.73 15.59 2.33
N LEU A 122 5.76 14.79 2.78
CA LEU A 122 5.79 14.21 4.11
C LEU A 122 6.95 13.24 4.28
N MET A 123 7.17 12.37 3.29
CA MET A 123 8.26 11.40 3.33
C MET A 123 9.62 12.07 3.36
N GLU A 124 9.78 13.15 2.60
CA GLU A 124 11.01 13.95 2.62
C GLU A 124 11.25 14.52 4.00
N LYS A 125 10.22 15.01 4.65
CA LYS A 125 10.29 15.55 6.01
C LYS A 125 10.67 14.48 7.04
N TRP A 126 10.14 13.27 6.90
CA TRP A 126 10.42 12.17 7.83
C TRP A 126 11.83 11.61 7.69
N ASN A 127 12.45 11.76 6.53
CA ASN A 127 13.79 11.24 6.25
C ASN A 127 14.91 12.21 6.64
N LYS A 128 14.57 13.36 7.20
CA LYS A 128 15.58 14.35 7.68
C LYS A 128 16.03 14.05 9.09
#